data_5e05c6d03eff3379c05804c65ba8d872
#
_entry.id   5e05c6d03eff3379c05804c65ba8d872
#
_cell.length_a   1.000
_cell.length_b   1.000
_cell.length_c   1.000
_cell.angle_alpha   90.00
_cell.angle_beta   90.00
_cell.angle_gamma   90.00
#
_symmetry.space_group_name_H-M   'P 1'
#
loop_
_entity.id
_entity.type
_entity.pdbx_description
1 polymer ?
#
loop_
_entity_poly.entity_id
_entity_poly.type
_entity_poly.pdbx_seq_one_letter_code
_entity_poly.pdbx_strand_id
1 'polypeptide(L)'
;LKENLAQFYNGYLGIDMMLYGYKSTDCYLHPCVEINLRMNMGIVSRMIHNRYFSEETKGIYKVKTFSSPKELLDYDLFMRKKFPLMIESKKIMNGYLALTQITPHSRSLAYLQSGIEEEVCHV
;
A
#
# COMPACT_ATOMS: atom_id res chain seq x y z
N LEU A 1 -19.72 -18.44 0.99
CA LEU A 1 -19.62 -17.15 1.71
C LEU A 1 -20.79 -16.22 1.40
N LYS A 2 -21.15 -16.01 0.13
CA LYS A 2 -22.26 -15.12 -0.25
C LYS A 2 -23.58 -15.54 0.39
N GLU A 3 -23.94 -16.80 0.33
CA GLU A 3 -25.20 -17.32 0.87
C GLU A 3 -25.30 -17.21 2.40
N ASN A 4 -24.18 -17.34 3.10
CA ASN A 4 -24.15 -17.37 4.56
C ASN A 4 -23.87 -16.01 5.22
N LEU A 5 -23.22 -15.09 4.52
CA LEU A 5 -22.83 -13.79 5.07
C LEU A 5 -23.67 -12.61 4.57
N ALA A 6 -24.18 -12.67 3.34
CA ALA A 6 -24.85 -11.54 2.70
C ALA A 6 -26.10 -11.05 3.45
N GLN A 7 -26.75 -11.91 4.20
CA GLN A 7 -27.90 -11.53 5.03
C GLN A 7 -27.54 -10.80 6.33
N PHE A 8 -26.27 -10.93 6.77
CA PHE A 8 -25.79 -10.36 8.03
C PHE A 8 -24.77 -9.24 7.83
N TYR A 9 -24.12 -9.18 6.67
CA TYR A 9 -23.06 -8.24 6.41
C TYR A 9 -23.09 -7.69 4.98
N ASN A 10 -23.10 -6.38 4.89
CA ASN A 10 -22.97 -5.64 3.64
C ASN A 10 -21.77 -4.69 3.74
N GLY A 11 -20.66 -5.03 3.11
CA GLY A 11 -19.45 -4.23 3.18
C GLY A 11 -18.24 -4.95 2.57
N TYR A 12 -17.07 -4.39 2.82
CA TYR A 12 -15.82 -4.98 2.38
C TYR A 12 -15.40 -6.13 3.27
N LEU A 13 -14.86 -7.17 2.65
CA LEU A 13 -14.32 -8.30 3.37
C LEU A 13 -12.92 -8.59 2.85
N GLY A 14 -11.98 -8.89 3.74
CA GLY A 14 -10.65 -9.40 3.43
C GLY A 14 -10.56 -10.88 3.75
N ILE A 15 -9.89 -11.64 2.89
CA ILE A 15 -9.56 -13.05 3.16
C ILE A 15 -8.04 -13.15 3.13
N ASP A 16 -7.46 -13.53 4.25
CA ASP A 16 -6.04 -13.79 4.35
C ASP A 16 -5.77 -15.23 3.90
N MET A 17 -4.83 -15.38 2.96
CA MET A 17 -4.41 -16.67 2.40
C MET A 17 -2.95 -16.91 2.76
N MET A 18 -2.55 -18.17 2.84
CA MET A 18 -1.18 -18.54 3.15
C MET A 18 -0.63 -19.48 2.10
N LEU A 19 0.54 -19.14 1.56
CA LEU A 19 1.35 -20.05 0.78
C LEU A 19 2.27 -20.83 1.72
N TYR A 20 2.33 -22.13 1.57
CA TYR A 20 3.20 -22.99 2.38
C TYR A 20 3.80 -24.10 1.54
N GLY A 21 4.97 -24.60 1.96
CA GLY A 21 5.67 -25.71 1.30
C GLY A 21 6.96 -26.02 2.01
N TYR A 22 7.45 -27.25 1.85
CA TYR A 22 8.70 -27.71 2.45
C TYR A 22 9.92 -27.55 1.51
N LYS A 23 9.67 -27.33 0.21
CA LYS A 23 10.73 -27.17 -0.80
C LYS A 23 10.30 -26.11 -1.81
N SER A 24 11.26 -25.52 -2.49
CA SER A 24 11.03 -24.46 -3.49
C SER A 24 10.15 -24.87 -4.68
N THR A 25 9.91 -26.16 -4.87
CA THR A 25 9.06 -26.71 -5.95
C THR A 25 7.63 -27.03 -5.51
N ASP A 26 7.38 -27.16 -4.19
CA ASP A 26 6.08 -27.57 -3.67
C ASP A 26 5.43 -26.38 -2.96
N CYS A 27 4.65 -25.62 -3.69
CA CYS A 27 3.89 -24.49 -3.15
C CYS A 27 2.41 -24.83 -3.09
N TYR A 28 1.87 -24.82 -1.90
CA TYR A 28 0.44 -25.05 -1.65
C TYR A 28 -0.22 -23.76 -1.17
N LEU A 29 -1.48 -23.57 -1.51
CA LEU A 29 -2.28 -22.45 -1.05
C LEU A 29 -3.29 -22.90 0.00
N HIS A 30 -3.19 -22.32 1.20
CA HIS A 30 -4.32 -22.33 2.15
C HIS A 30 -5.23 -21.15 1.81
N PRO A 31 -6.42 -21.37 1.26
CA PRO A 31 -7.21 -20.31 0.62
C PRO A 31 -7.93 -19.39 1.61
N CYS A 32 -7.98 -19.74 2.88
CA CYS A 32 -8.65 -18.93 3.90
C CYS A 32 -8.08 -19.24 5.28
N VAL A 33 -7.16 -18.41 5.73
CA VAL A 33 -6.61 -18.45 7.09
C VAL A 33 -7.47 -17.63 8.04
N GLU A 34 -7.88 -16.44 7.58
CA GLU A 34 -8.70 -15.51 8.35
C GLU A 34 -9.67 -14.75 7.43
N ILE A 35 -10.86 -14.43 7.97
CA ILE A 35 -11.85 -13.57 7.32
C ILE A 35 -12.02 -12.30 8.14
N ASN A 36 -11.72 -11.17 7.53
CA ASN A 36 -11.83 -9.85 8.13
C ASN A 36 -13.04 -9.10 7.54
N LEU A 37 -14.11 -8.93 8.32
CA LEU A 37 -15.32 -8.19 7.92
C LEU A 37 -15.11 -6.69 8.11
N ARG A 38 -14.16 -6.15 7.39
CA ARG A 38 -13.79 -4.72 7.43
C ARG A 38 -13.02 -4.33 6.18
N MET A 39 -12.92 -3.03 5.96
CA MET A 39 -11.98 -2.49 4.98
C MET A 39 -10.55 -2.81 5.44
N ASN A 40 -9.75 -3.40 4.56
CA ASN A 40 -8.34 -3.68 4.78
C ASN A 40 -7.45 -2.71 4.00
N MET A 41 -6.14 -2.74 4.29
CA MET A 41 -5.18 -1.82 3.65
C MET A 41 -5.06 -2.03 2.14
N GLY A 42 -5.29 -3.24 1.65
CA GLY A 42 -5.30 -3.52 0.20
C GLY A 42 -6.43 -2.79 -0.52
N ILE A 43 -7.62 -2.76 0.07
CA ILE A 43 -8.77 -2.00 -0.46
C ILE A 43 -8.48 -0.51 -0.45
N VAL A 44 -7.93 0.03 0.67
CA VAL A 44 -7.55 1.44 0.79
C VAL A 44 -6.52 1.81 -0.28
N SER A 45 -5.48 1.00 -0.42
CA SER A 45 -4.45 1.19 -1.45
C SER A 45 -5.04 1.20 -2.86
N ARG A 46 -5.94 0.27 -3.17
CA ARG A 46 -6.61 0.19 -4.47
C ARG A 46 -7.49 1.42 -4.75
N MET A 47 -8.26 1.88 -3.76
CA MET A 47 -9.10 3.07 -3.89
C MET A 47 -8.25 4.32 -4.12
N ILE A 48 -7.16 4.48 -3.38
CA ILE A 48 -6.20 5.57 -3.55
C ILE A 48 -5.60 5.53 -4.96
N HIS A 49 -5.15 4.35 -5.39
CA HIS A 49 -4.59 4.16 -6.73
C HIS A 49 -5.59 4.60 -7.81
N ASN A 50 -6.79 4.07 -7.81
CA ASN A 50 -7.80 4.37 -8.82
C ASN A 50 -8.20 5.86 -8.84
N ARG A 51 -8.14 6.53 -7.68
CA ARG A 51 -8.52 7.95 -7.59
C ARG A 51 -7.41 8.90 -8.01
N TYR A 52 -6.17 8.62 -7.63
CA TYR A 52 -5.06 9.59 -7.72
C TYR A 52 -4.00 9.26 -8.76
N PHE A 53 -3.80 8.00 -9.10
CA PHE A 53 -2.84 7.63 -10.15
C PHE A 53 -3.48 7.58 -11.53
N SER A 54 -2.65 7.73 -12.57
CA SER A 54 -3.05 7.37 -13.94
C SER A 54 -3.15 5.84 -14.07
N GLU A 55 -3.90 5.37 -15.06
CA GLU A 55 -4.10 3.91 -15.28
C GLU A 55 -2.80 3.17 -15.58
N GLU A 56 -1.85 3.85 -16.22
CA GLU A 56 -0.56 3.29 -16.62
C GLU A 56 0.51 3.39 -15.51
N THR A 57 0.23 4.17 -14.46
CA THR A 57 1.21 4.40 -13.39
C THR A 57 1.14 3.31 -12.33
N LYS A 58 2.23 2.61 -12.14
CA LYS A 58 2.40 1.71 -10.99
C LYS A 58 2.77 2.52 -9.77
N GLY A 59 1.89 2.58 -8.80
CA GLY A 59 2.10 3.27 -7.52
C GLY A 59 1.98 2.32 -6.34
N ILE A 60 2.72 2.62 -5.29
CA ILE A 60 2.64 1.92 -4.01
C ILE A 60 2.13 2.86 -2.92
N TYR A 61 1.35 2.31 -2.00
CA TYR A 61 0.99 2.93 -0.75
C TYR A 61 1.79 2.29 0.38
N LYS A 62 2.47 3.10 1.17
CA LYS A 62 3.27 2.63 2.32
C LYS A 62 2.96 3.45 3.58
N VAL A 63 3.07 2.76 4.71
CA VAL A 63 3.13 3.38 6.05
C VAL A 63 4.45 2.99 6.66
N LYS A 64 5.21 3.98 7.13
CA LYS A 64 6.52 3.79 7.74
C LYS A 64 6.58 4.49 9.09
N THR A 65 7.16 3.82 10.08
CA THR A 65 7.42 4.38 11.41
C THR A 65 8.91 4.64 11.57
N PHE A 66 9.25 5.72 12.26
CA PHE A 66 10.60 6.21 12.46
C PHE A 66 10.94 6.29 13.96
N SER A 67 12.21 6.16 14.28
CA SER A 67 12.70 6.23 15.67
C SER A 67 12.58 7.64 16.24
N SER A 68 12.64 8.66 15.39
CA SER A 68 12.50 10.06 15.79
C SER A 68 11.79 10.92 14.74
N PRO A 69 11.19 12.05 15.15
CA PRO A 69 10.61 13.01 14.22
C PRO A 69 11.64 13.60 13.23
N LYS A 70 12.90 13.74 13.67
CA LYS A 70 13.98 14.22 12.80
C LYS A 70 14.26 13.24 11.67
N GLU A 71 14.37 11.95 11.99
CA GLU A 71 14.57 10.90 10.98
C GLU A 71 13.43 10.87 9.94
N LEU A 72 12.19 11.07 10.40
CA LEU A 72 11.03 11.17 9.51
C LEU A 72 11.16 12.38 8.57
N LEU A 73 11.52 13.54 9.10
CA LEU A 73 11.66 14.75 8.31
C LEU A 73 12.80 14.62 7.28
N ASP A 74 13.94 14.10 7.69
CA ASP A 74 15.10 13.86 6.81
C ASP A 74 14.71 12.89 5.67
N TYR A 75 13.95 11.84 6.02
CA TYR A 75 13.42 10.89 5.03
C TYR A 75 12.44 11.55 4.04
N ASP A 76 11.49 12.35 4.51
CA ASP A 76 10.54 13.05 3.65
C ASP A 76 11.25 14.01 2.67
N LEU A 77 12.21 14.78 3.17
CA LEU A 77 13.01 15.69 2.34
C LEU A 77 13.82 14.92 1.27
N PHE A 78 14.45 13.82 1.67
CA PHE A 78 15.16 12.94 0.75
C PHE A 78 14.23 12.40 -0.34
N MET A 79 13.05 11.91 0.04
CA MET A 79 12.08 11.32 -0.89
C MET A 79 11.53 12.35 -1.87
N ARG A 80 11.22 13.56 -1.42
CA ARG A 80 10.78 14.66 -2.30
C ARG A 80 11.83 15.04 -3.33
N LYS A 81 13.11 15.02 -2.93
CA LYS A 81 14.22 15.33 -3.83
C LYS A 81 14.48 14.21 -4.83
N LYS A 82 14.43 12.95 -4.38
CA LYS A 82 14.71 11.77 -5.20
C LYS A 82 13.58 11.45 -6.18
N PHE A 83 12.33 11.65 -5.75
CA PHE A 83 11.12 11.33 -6.52
C PHE A 83 10.22 12.56 -6.60
N PRO A 84 10.57 13.57 -7.42
CA PRO A 84 9.76 14.77 -7.57
C PRO A 84 8.37 14.42 -8.08
N LEU A 85 7.35 15.01 -7.46
CA LEU A 85 5.95 14.75 -7.78
C LEU A 85 5.59 15.37 -9.13
N MET A 86 5.08 14.55 -10.04
CA MET A 86 4.56 14.94 -11.36
C MET A 86 3.06 14.66 -11.43
N ILE A 87 2.28 15.70 -11.73
CA ILE A 87 0.81 15.62 -11.82
C ILE A 87 0.39 16.13 -13.21
N GLU A 88 -0.41 15.32 -13.90
CA GLU A 88 -1.09 15.71 -15.14
C GLU A 88 -2.59 15.36 -15.03
N SER A 89 -3.44 16.25 -15.52
CA SER A 89 -4.91 16.05 -15.53
C SER A 89 -5.48 15.60 -14.18
N LYS A 90 -4.93 16.14 -13.09
CA LYS A 90 -5.27 15.80 -11.69
C LYS A 90 -4.92 14.36 -11.28
N LYS A 91 -4.04 13.70 -12.03
CA LYS A 91 -3.53 12.37 -11.73
C LYS A 91 -2.02 12.41 -11.51
N ILE A 92 -1.55 11.59 -10.59
CA ILE A 92 -0.13 11.39 -10.32
C ILE A 92 0.43 10.51 -11.44
N MET A 93 1.38 11.06 -12.17
CA MET A 93 2.12 10.34 -13.21
C MET A 93 3.38 9.71 -12.64
N ASN A 94 4.04 10.39 -11.73
CA ASN A 94 5.27 9.89 -11.10
C ASN A 94 5.54 10.63 -9.79
N GLY A 95 6.39 10.05 -8.93
CA GLY A 95 6.98 10.71 -7.79
C GLY A 95 6.46 10.25 -6.42
N TYR A 96 6.74 11.08 -5.43
CA TYR A 96 6.45 10.83 -4.02
C TYR A 96 5.47 11.88 -3.48
N LEU A 97 4.47 11.41 -2.71
CA LEU A 97 3.49 12.26 -2.04
C LEU A 97 3.27 11.78 -0.61
N ALA A 98 3.63 12.60 0.38
CA ALA A 98 3.24 12.38 1.77
C ALA A 98 1.72 12.61 1.93
N LEU A 99 1.03 11.65 2.56
CA LEU A 99 -0.42 11.73 2.82
C LEU A 99 -0.73 12.20 4.23
N THR A 100 0.17 11.96 5.19
CA THR A 100 0.02 12.41 6.55
C THR A 100 0.78 13.71 6.76
N GLN A 101 0.20 14.61 7.56
CA GLN A 101 0.87 15.84 7.96
C GLN A 101 2.12 15.53 8.80
N ILE A 102 3.23 16.16 8.45
CA ILE A 102 4.48 16.05 9.19
C ILE A 102 4.55 17.19 10.19
N THR A 103 4.62 16.85 11.47
CA THR A 103 4.74 17.76 12.60
C THR A 103 6.02 17.46 13.38
N PRO A 104 6.48 18.35 14.28
CA PRO A 104 7.64 18.08 15.13
C PRO A 104 7.51 16.85 16.05
N HIS A 105 6.31 16.30 16.18
CA HIS A 105 6.02 15.13 16.99
C HIS A 105 5.69 13.87 16.18
N SER A 106 5.60 13.99 14.85
CA SER A 106 5.25 12.88 13.97
C SER A 106 6.35 11.83 13.93
N ARG A 107 5.95 10.56 14.08
CA ARG A 107 6.85 9.40 13.96
C ARG A 107 6.38 8.39 12.93
N SER A 108 5.21 8.59 12.35
CA SER A 108 4.66 7.72 11.32
C SER A 108 4.27 8.54 10.10
N LEU A 109 4.53 7.98 8.94
CA LEU A 109 4.31 8.63 7.64
C LEU A 109 3.61 7.65 6.72
N ALA A 110 2.41 8.02 6.26
CA ALA A 110 1.76 7.36 5.14
C ALA A 110 2.07 8.14 3.87
N TYR A 111 2.44 7.44 2.80
CA TYR A 111 2.83 8.07 1.55
C TYR A 111 2.52 7.22 0.33
N LEU A 112 2.44 7.90 -0.80
CA LEU A 112 2.38 7.31 -2.13
C LEU A 112 3.74 7.47 -2.81
N GLN A 113 4.12 6.48 -3.58
CA GLN A 113 5.34 6.52 -4.40
C GLN A 113 5.11 5.79 -5.71
N SER A 114 5.59 6.38 -6.80
CA SER A 114 5.71 5.75 -8.12
C SER A 114 7.11 6.01 -8.70
N GLY A 115 7.41 5.41 -9.85
CA GLY A 115 8.75 5.50 -10.45
C GLY A 115 9.78 4.63 -9.75
N ILE A 116 9.33 3.57 -9.09
CA ILE A 116 10.21 2.51 -8.58
C ILE A 116 10.51 1.61 -9.77
N GLU A 117 11.78 1.52 -10.16
CA GLU A 117 12.24 0.38 -10.95
C GLU A 117 11.94 -0.87 -10.13
N GLU A 118 11.23 -1.82 -10.71
CA GLU A 118 10.97 -3.11 -10.06
C GLU A 118 12.34 -3.74 -9.77
N GLU A 119 12.77 -3.74 -8.52
CA GLU A 119 13.67 -4.79 -8.06
C GLU A 119 12.88 -6.09 -8.22
N VAL A 120 13.13 -6.76 -9.34
CA VAL A 120 12.59 -8.09 -9.58
C VAL A 120 13.14 -8.97 -8.47
N CYS A 121 12.35 -9.21 -7.43
CA CYS A 121 12.61 -10.29 -6.51
C CYS A 121 12.53 -11.58 -7.34
N HIS A 122 13.68 -12.07 -7.76
CA HIS A 122 13.80 -13.44 -8.20
C HIS A 122 13.59 -14.32 -6.95
N VAL A 123 12.39 -14.85 -6.84
CA VAL A 123 12.06 -15.94 -5.93
C VAL A 123 12.55 -17.24 -6.54
#